data_d84270569d3011401c8c0e8867dc9d9d
#
_entry.id   d84270569d3011401c8c0e8867dc9d9d
#
_cell.length_a   1.000
_cell.length_b   1.000
_cell.length_c   1.000
_cell.angle_alpha   90.00
_cell.angle_beta   90.00
_cell.angle_gamma   90.00
#
_symmetry.space_group_name_H-M   'P 1'
#
loop_
_entity.id
_entity.type
_entity.pdbx_description
1 polymer ?
#
loop_
_entity_poly.entity_id
_entity_poly.type
_entity_poly.pdbx_seq_one_letter_code
_entity_poly.pdbx_strand_id
1 'polypeptide(L)'
;MNFVFQVSWVRNVDSHMLFIGRDRFVHDDRYELISSRHGRWTLKLRYVTARDAGRFECQVSTVPKLNQTFSLKVVGKYIDPLIFFVDLDS
;
A
#
# COMPACT_ATOMS: atom_id res chain seq x y z
N MET A 1 20.63 -0.37 19.17
CA MET A 1 19.57 0.65 19.04
C MET A 1 18.44 0.12 18.21
N ASN A 2 17.24 0.26 18.71
CA ASN A 2 16.08 -0.21 17.97
C ASN A 2 15.45 0.95 17.21
N PHE A 3 15.35 0.82 15.90
CA PHE A 3 14.58 1.74 15.11
C PHE A 3 13.16 1.25 15.03
N VAL A 4 12.23 2.13 15.36
CA VAL A 4 10.84 1.88 15.09
C VAL A 4 10.48 2.79 13.92
N PHE A 5 10.21 2.19 12.78
CA PHE A 5 9.75 2.95 11.63
C PHE A 5 8.35 2.48 11.27
N GLN A 6 7.63 3.33 10.61
CA GLN A 6 6.28 3.02 10.16
C GLN A 6 6.23 2.95 8.66
N VAL A 7 5.45 2.00 8.16
CA VAL A 7 5.12 1.85 6.77
C VAL A 7 3.68 2.30 6.61
N SER A 8 3.45 3.27 5.74
CA SER A 8 2.12 3.82 5.49
C SER A 8 1.76 3.62 4.04
N TRP A 9 0.47 3.36 3.78
CA TRP A 9 -0.05 3.23 2.43
C TRP A 9 -1.08 4.31 2.18
N VAL A 10 -0.92 5.03 1.06
CA VAL A 10 -1.76 6.18 0.70
C VAL A 10 -2.30 5.97 -0.71
N ARG A 11 -3.58 6.28 -0.89
CA ARG A 11 -4.21 6.35 -2.21
C ARG A 11 -4.13 7.80 -2.67
N ASN A 12 -3.31 8.05 -3.71
CA ASN A 12 -2.96 9.42 -4.08
C ASN A 12 -4.10 10.18 -4.74
N VAL A 13 -5.00 9.51 -5.44
CA VAL A 13 -6.08 10.18 -6.19
C VAL A 13 -6.90 11.07 -5.28
N ASP A 14 -7.11 10.71 -4.04
CA ASP A 14 -7.84 11.50 -3.05
C ASP A 14 -7.04 11.75 -1.79
N SER A 15 -5.75 11.44 -1.81
CA SER A 15 -4.85 11.60 -0.66
C SER A 15 -5.37 10.87 0.59
N HIS A 16 -6.04 9.74 0.39
CA HIS A 16 -6.63 9.01 1.50
C HIS A 16 -5.62 8.04 2.10
N MET A 17 -5.38 8.18 3.39
CA MET A 17 -4.52 7.24 4.12
C MET A 17 -5.26 5.91 4.27
N LEU A 18 -4.64 4.84 3.81
CA LEU A 18 -5.24 3.50 3.87
C LEU A 18 -4.81 2.77 5.13
N PHE A 19 -3.51 2.73 5.39
CA PHE A 19 -2.92 2.06 6.55
C PHE A 19 -1.73 2.84 7.07
N ILE A 20 -1.57 2.87 8.37
CA ILE A 20 -0.36 3.34 9.04
C ILE A 20 0.10 2.19 9.93
N GLY A 21 1.25 1.61 9.58
CA GLY A 21 1.63 0.37 10.21
C GLY A 21 0.55 -0.67 9.92
N ARG A 22 -0.01 -1.25 10.97
CA ARG A 22 -1.09 -2.23 10.86
C ARG A 22 -2.47 -1.62 11.12
N ASP A 23 -2.53 -0.33 11.40
CA ASP A 23 -3.78 0.34 11.73
C ASP A 23 -4.50 0.73 10.46
N ARG A 24 -5.78 0.39 10.40
CA ARG A 24 -6.63 0.63 9.24
C ARG A 24 -7.30 1.99 9.36
N PHE A 25 -7.21 2.78 8.30
CA PHE A 25 -7.87 4.09 8.20
C PHE A 25 -8.85 4.17 7.04
N VAL A 26 -8.95 3.10 6.26
CA VAL A 26 -9.88 3.04 5.13
C VAL A 26 -11.09 2.22 5.52
N HIS A 27 -12.29 2.72 5.14
CA HIS A 27 -13.54 1.99 5.42
C HIS A 27 -13.85 0.92 4.38
N ASP A 28 -13.22 1.00 3.22
CA ASP A 28 -13.40 0.03 2.13
C ASP A 28 -12.71 -1.28 2.51
N ASP A 29 -13.49 -2.31 2.80
CA ASP A 29 -12.98 -3.58 3.28
C ASP A 29 -12.35 -4.45 2.19
N ARG A 30 -12.35 -3.98 0.94
CA ARG A 30 -11.62 -4.66 -0.14
C ARG A 30 -10.12 -4.53 0.03
N TYR A 31 -9.65 -3.52 0.77
CA TYR A 31 -8.24 -3.33 1.06
C TYR A 31 -7.82 -4.16 2.25
N GLU A 32 -6.68 -4.81 2.11
CA GLU A 32 -6.11 -5.63 3.18
C GLU A 32 -4.61 -5.38 3.27
N LEU A 33 -4.10 -5.26 4.49
CA LEU A 33 -2.67 -5.15 4.72
C LEU A 33 -2.15 -6.51 5.16
N ILE A 34 -1.09 -6.96 4.51
CA ILE A 34 -0.39 -8.18 4.87
C ILE A 34 1.04 -7.80 5.21
N SER A 35 1.47 -8.04 6.43
CA SER A 35 2.85 -7.80 6.82
C SER A 35 3.53 -9.13 7.08
N SER A 36 4.78 -9.22 6.67
CA SER A 36 5.60 -10.41 6.84
C SER A 36 6.67 -10.14 7.88
N ARG A 37 7.01 -11.16 8.66
CA ARG A 37 8.13 -11.07 9.58
C ARG A 37 9.47 -10.89 8.86
N HIS A 38 9.49 -11.05 7.56
CA HIS A 38 10.69 -10.87 6.73
C HIS A 38 10.79 -9.47 6.14
N GLY A 39 10.01 -8.52 6.64
CA GLY A 39 10.09 -7.14 6.22
C GLY A 39 9.32 -6.80 4.97
N ARG A 40 8.50 -7.71 4.46
CA ARG A 40 7.66 -7.41 3.30
C ARG A 40 6.32 -6.88 3.77
N TRP A 41 5.96 -5.71 3.26
CA TRP A 41 4.68 -5.06 3.54
C TRP A 41 3.86 -5.04 2.26
N THR A 42 2.69 -5.64 2.30
CA THR A 42 1.86 -5.87 1.12
C THR A 42 0.51 -5.20 1.29
N LEU A 43 0.13 -4.41 0.29
CA LEU A 43 -1.22 -3.88 0.17
C LEU A 43 -1.96 -4.72 -0.86
N LYS A 44 -3.11 -5.25 -0.47
CA LYS A 44 -3.94 -6.08 -1.33
C LYS A 44 -5.29 -5.40 -1.54
N LEU A 45 -5.74 -5.34 -2.78
CA LEU A 45 -7.05 -4.81 -3.13
C LEU A 45 -7.80 -5.86 -3.91
N ARG A 46 -8.98 -6.23 -3.42
CA ARG A 46 -9.86 -7.21 -4.07
C ARG A 46 -10.93 -6.49 -4.89
N TYR A 47 -11.50 -7.22 -5.84
CA TYR A 47 -12.63 -6.76 -6.66
C TYR A 47 -12.32 -5.40 -7.29
N VAL A 48 -11.17 -5.33 -7.95
CA VAL A 48 -10.66 -4.11 -8.56
C VAL A 48 -11.57 -3.68 -9.69
N THR A 49 -11.90 -2.38 -9.72
CA THR A 49 -12.69 -1.78 -10.80
C THR A 49 -11.92 -0.63 -11.43
N ALA A 50 -12.45 -0.10 -12.54
CA ALA A 50 -11.83 1.03 -13.21
C ALA A 50 -11.74 2.27 -12.32
N ARG A 51 -12.63 2.38 -11.33
CA ARG A 51 -12.61 3.51 -10.38
C ARG A 51 -11.42 3.47 -9.45
N ASP A 52 -10.79 2.31 -9.32
CA ASP A 52 -9.63 2.17 -8.44
C ASP A 52 -8.33 2.63 -9.11
N ALA A 53 -8.37 2.96 -10.39
CA ALA A 53 -7.19 3.37 -11.12
C ALA A 53 -6.58 4.64 -10.52
N GLY A 54 -5.25 4.74 -10.60
CA GLY A 54 -4.53 5.88 -10.07
C GLY A 54 -3.25 5.45 -9.41
N ARG A 55 -2.64 6.37 -8.67
CA ARG A 55 -1.40 6.10 -7.98
C ARG A 55 -1.62 5.79 -6.52
N PHE A 56 -0.80 4.90 -6.02
CA PHE A 56 -0.71 4.53 -4.62
C PHE A 56 0.72 4.74 -4.19
N GLU A 57 0.91 5.04 -2.94
CA GLU A 57 2.25 5.31 -2.42
C GLU A 57 2.45 4.56 -1.11
N CYS A 58 3.61 3.94 -0.99
CA CYS A 58 4.08 3.39 0.27
C CYS A 58 5.14 4.34 0.81
N GLN A 59 4.93 4.83 2.02
CA GLN A 59 5.83 5.75 2.68
C GLN A 59 6.45 5.06 3.89
N VAL A 60 7.77 5.17 4.01
CA VAL A 60 8.50 4.60 5.14
C VAL A 60 9.16 5.72 5.91
N SER A 61 8.93 5.78 7.21
CA SER A 61 9.39 6.87 8.06
C SER A 61 10.85 6.73 8.48
N THR A 62 11.72 6.35 7.54
CA THR A 62 13.16 6.30 7.75
C THR A 62 13.78 7.70 7.58
N VAL A 63 15.07 7.84 7.89
CA VAL A 63 15.80 9.09 7.68
C VAL A 63 16.97 8.80 6.75
N PRO A 64 16.94 9.28 5.50
CA PRO A 64 15.86 10.05 4.89
C PRO A 64 14.62 9.19 4.63
N LYS A 65 13.49 9.86 4.50
CA LYS A 65 12.20 9.22 4.25
C LYS A 65 12.22 8.50 2.91
N LEU A 66 11.66 7.29 2.87
CA LEU A 66 11.57 6.50 1.64
C LEU A 66 10.13 6.48 1.15
N ASN A 67 9.97 6.61 -0.17
CA ASN A 67 8.67 6.52 -0.81
C ASN A 67 8.77 5.57 -2.00
N GLN A 68 7.75 4.75 -2.18
CA GLN A 68 7.61 3.90 -3.36
C GLN A 68 6.23 4.17 -3.95
N THR A 69 6.20 4.54 -5.23
CA THR A 69 4.94 4.83 -5.93
C THR A 69 4.56 3.68 -6.83
N PHE A 70 3.28 3.33 -6.80
CA PHE A 70 2.70 2.30 -7.65
C PHE A 70 1.58 2.91 -8.46
N SER A 71 1.50 2.56 -9.74
CA SER A 71 0.42 3.03 -10.61
C SER A 71 -0.48 1.88 -10.99
N LEU A 72 -1.76 2.07 -10.80
CA LEU A 72 -2.77 1.10 -11.21
C LEU A 72 -3.49 1.64 -12.43
N LYS A 73 -3.42 0.89 -13.53
CA LYS A 73 -4.23 1.12 -14.72
C LYS A 73 -5.13 -0.08 -14.90
N VAL A 74 -6.39 0.19 -15.20
CA VAL A 74 -7.35 -0.87 -15.46
C VAL A 74 -7.74 -0.77 -16.92
N VAL A 75 -7.27 -1.72 -17.74
CA VAL A 75 -7.48 -1.73 -19.18
C VAL A 75 -8.07 -3.08 -19.55
N GLY A 76 -9.27 -3.08 -20.13
CA GLY A 76 -9.91 -4.29 -20.56
C GLY A 76 -10.30 -5.19 -19.41
N LYS A 77 -9.62 -6.32 -19.28
CA LYS A 77 -9.89 -7.25 -18.18
C LYS A 77 -9.35 -6.69 -16.88
N TYR A 78 -10.09 -6.89 -15.80
CA TYR A 78 -9.65 -6.45 -14.50
C TYR A 78 -8.63 -7.42 -13.91
N ILE A 79 -7.81 -6.90 -13.01
CA ILE A 79 -6.84 -7.67 -12.22
C ILE A 79 -7.44 -7.85 -10.84
N ASP A 80 -7.53 -9.10 -10.39
CA ASP A 80 -8.13 -9.37 -9.09
C ASP A 80 -7.49 -10.62 -8.46
N PRO A 81 -6.85 -10.51 -7.31
CA PRO A 81 -6.59 -9.28 -6.57
C PRO A 81 -5.39 -8.52 -7.09
N LEU A 82 -5.34 -7.24 -6.78
CA LEU A 82 -4.18 -6.40 -7.01
C LEU A 82 -3.28 -6.44 -5.80
N ILE A 83 -1.98 -6.60 -6.02
CA ILE A 83 -1.00 -6.69 -4.93
C ILE A 83 0.16 -5.76 -5.22
N PHE A 84 0.41 -4.83 -4.30
CA PHE A 84 1.62 -4.04 -4.25
C PHE A 84 2.42 -4.44 -3.01
N PHE A 85 3.74 -4.50 -3.13
CA PHE A 85 4.53 -4.80 -1.94
C PHE A 85 5.85 -4.05 -1.94
N VAL A 86 6.38 -3.88 -0.73
CA VAL A 86 7.69 -3.27 -0.49
C VAL A 86 8.47 -4.19 0.44
N ASP A 87 9.72 -4.49 0.09
CA ASP A 87 10.62 -5.24 0.93
C ASP A 87 11.57 -4.28 1.62
N LEU A 88 11.53 -4.26 2.94
CA LEU A 88 12.40 -3.40 3.74
C LEU A 88 13.60 -4.14 4.29
N ASP A 89 13.57 -5.44 4.22
CA ASP A 89 14.65 -6.29 4.68
C ASP A 89 15.52 -6.64 3.49
N SER A 90 16.63 -6.01 3.40
CA SER A 90 17.56 -6.21 2.30
C SER A 90 18.80 -6.97 2.72
#